data_8520cb9a340140335698a3754b168a7c
#
_entry.id   8520cb9a340140335698a3754b168a7c
#
_cell.length_a   1.000
_cell.length_b   1.000
_cell.length_c   1.000
_cell.angle_alpha   90.00
_cell.angle_beta   90.00
_cell.angle_gamma   90.00
#
_symmetry.space_group_name_H-M   'P 1'
#
loop_
_entity.id
_entity.type
_entity.pdbx_description
1 polymer ?
#
loop_
_entity_poly.entity_id
_entity_poly.type
_entity_poly.pdbx_seq_one_letter_code
_entity_poly.pdbx_strand_id
1 'polypeptide(L)'
;RPNTALLDGTPVELGESGAVATDEHGRTSVPNVYAAGDVAEMPHTVTGDPTWNPLGLPANRAGRAIGATVGGQPEPIGRVSGTAMVKAFDLECGRTGILDHDRAREAGFDPVSETVTAGSRSGYYPGAAETTVTLTADRDTGRLLGGSIVGTDRAAVRIDTVATALGGGLRVAELERQDLGYAPPFSPVWDPVLVAAKVLNGSMA
;
A
#
# COMPACT_ATOMS: atom_id res chain seq x y z
N ARG A 1 1.60 -12.93 -13.84
CA ARG A 1 0.87 -12.60 -15.07
C ARG A 1 -0.61 -12.93 -14.87
N PRO A 2 -1.57 -12.01 -15.18
CA PRO A 2 -2.99 -12.33 -15.13
C PRO A 2 -3.35 -13.44 -16.12
N ASN A 3 -4.30 -14.28 -15.74
CA ASN A 3 -4.77 -15.37 -16.61
C ASN A 3 -6.02 -14.91 -17.38
N THR A 4 -5.81 -14.28 -18.53
CA THR A 4 -6.84 -13.70 -19.38
C THR A 4 -7.09 -14.49 -20.67
N ALA A 5 -6.47 -15.66 -20.83
CA ALA A 5 -6.61 -16.47 -22.04
C ALA A 5 -8.07 -16.85 -22.37
N LEU A 6 -8.94 -16.96 -21.35
CA LEU A 6 -10.38 -17.21 -21.56
C LEU A 6 -11.09 -16.09 -22.32
N LEU A 7 -10.50 -14.88 -22.32
CA LEU A 7 -11.07 -13.68 -22.94
C LEU A 7 -10.58 -13.46 -24.38
N ASP A 8 -9.70 -14.33 -24.88
CA ASP A 8 -9.18 -14.23 -26.25
C ASP A 8 -10.33 -14.27 -27.28
N GLY A 9 -10.33 -13.26 -28.16
CA GLY A 9 -11.40 -13.11 -29.18
C GLY A 9 -12.71 -12.54 -28.67
N THR A 10 -12.80 -12.15 -27.40
CA THR A 10 -13.94 -11.40 -26.85
C THR A 10 -13.69 -9.89 -26.92
N PRO A 11 -14.75 -9.03 -26.86
CA PRO A 11 -14.57 -7.57 -26.83
C PRO A 11 -14.20 -7.00 -25.47
N VAL A 12 -13.82 -7.82 -24.48
CA VAL A 12 -13.37 -7.35 -23.17
C VAL A 12 -11.98 -6.74 -23.30
N GLU A 13 -11.84 -5.47 -22.91
CA GLU A 13 -10.57 -4.75 -22.96
C GLU A 13 -9.65 -5.16 -21.81
N LEU A 14 -8.35 -5.29 -22.14
CA LEU A 14 -7.28 -5.49 -21.18
C LEU A 14 -6.50 -4.19 -21.01
N GLY A 15 -6.06 -3.90 -19.77
CA GLY A 15 -5.17 -2.78 -19.49
C GLY A 15 -3.72 -3.10 -19.84
N GLU A 16 -2.82 -2.14 -19.60
CA GLU A 16 -1.38 -2.28 -19.90
C GLU A 16 -0.70 -3.41 -19.12
N SER A 17 -1.22 -3.77 -17.95
CA SER A 17 -0.73 -4.92 -17.16
C SER A 17 -1.10 -6.28 -17.77
N GLY A 18 -1.98 -6.31 -18.77
CA GLY A 18 -2.59 -7.49 -19.34
C GLY A 18 -3.74 -8.05 -18.49
N ALA A 19 -4.12 -7.40 -17.39
CA ALA A 19 -5.33 -7.71 -16.63
C ALA A 19 -6.55 -7.00 -17.25
N VAL A 20 -7.75 -7.41 -16.85
CA VAL A 20 -8.99 -6.82 -17.35
C VAL A 20 -9.11 -5.38 -16.87
N ALA A 21 -9.30 -4.44 -17.80
CA ALA A 21 -9.59 -3.06 -17.49
C ALA A 21 -11.00 -2.93 -16.89
N THR A 22 -11.12 -2.23 -15.75
CA THR A 22 -12.41 -2.03 -15.07
C THR A 22 -12.61 -0.59 -14.65
N ASP A 23 -13.87 -0.17 -14.54
CA ASP A 23 -14.24 1.09 -13.91
C ASP A 23 -14.24 1.00 -12.36
N GLU A 24 -14.61 2.07 -11.68
CA GLU A 24 -14.69 2.14 -10.22
C GLU A 24 -15.71 1.19 -9.57
N HIS A 25 -16.57 0.55 -10.35
CA HIS A 25 -17.55 -0.46 -9.92
C HIS A 25 -17.23 -1.87 -10.41
N GLY A 26 -16.06 -2.07 -11.01
CA GLY A 26 -15.61 -3.35 -11.56
C GLY A 26 -16.29 -3.74 -12.88
N ARG A 27 -16.92 -2.80 -13.59
CA ARG A 27 -17.51 -3.03 -14.92
C ARG A 27 -16.39 -3.06 -15.95
N THR A 28 -16.51 -3.98 -16.91
CA THR A 28 -15.61 -4.05 -18.08
C THR A 28 -16.13 -3.18 -19.22
N SER A 29 -15.42 -3.16 -20.34
CA SER A 29 -15.86 -2.53 -21.59
C SER A 29 -17.15 -3.15 -22.16
N VAL A 30 -17.54 -4.34 -21.70
CA VAL A 30 -18.72 -5.08 -22.18
C VAL A 30 -19.88 -4.91 -21.20
N PRO A 31 -21.08 -4.46 -21.63
CA PRO A 31 -22.24 -4.31 -20.77
C PRO A 31 -22.59 -5.59 -20.01
N ASN A 32 -22.88 -5.45 -18.72
CA ASN A 32 -23.22 -6.55 -17.79
C ASN A 32 -22.10 -7.57 -17.55
N VAL A 33 -20.87 -7.27 -17.95
CA VAL A 33 -19.68 -8.07 -17.63
C VAL A 33 -18.83 -7.33 -16.61
N TYR A 34 -18.49 -8.02 -15.54
CA TYR A 34 -17.70 -7.49 -14.42
C TYR A 34 -16.43 -8.34 -14.23
N ALA A 35 -15.38 -7.72 -13.70
CA ALA A 35 -14.15 -8.42 -13.33
C ALA A 35 -13.63 -7.98 -11.97
N ALA A 36 -13.12 -8.92 -11.17
CA ALA A 36 -12.53 -8.67 -9.86
C ALA A 36 -11.41 -9.67 -9.56
N GLY A 37 -10.59 -9.34 -8.56
CA GLY A 37 -9.52 -10.18 -8.06
C GLY A 37 -8.28 -10.17 -8.95
N ASP A 38 -7.58 -11.30 -8.97
CA ASP A 38 -6.26 -11.44 -9.61
C ASP A 38 -6.28 -11.28 -11.14
N VAL A 39 -7.44 -11.20 -11.74
CA VAL A 39 -7.61 -11.03 -13.20
C VAL A 39 -7.86 -9.56 -13.60
N ALA A 40 -8.19 -8.69 -12.65
CA ALA A 40 -8.63 -7.31 -12.92
C ALA A 40 -7.65 -6.24 -12.41
N GLU A 41 -7.63 -5.10 -13.07
CA GLU A 41 -6.98 -3.89 -12.57
C GLU A 41 -7.88 -3.14 -11.57
N MET A 42 -7.24 -2.39 -10.67
CA MET A 42 -7.91 -1.47 -9.73
C MET A 42 -7.15 -0.15 -9.67
N PRO A 43 -7.81 0.97 -9.34
CA PRO A 43 -7.12 2.26 -9.19
C PRO A 43 -6.07 2.21 -8.07
N HIS A 44 -4.86 2.70 -8.34
CA HIS A 44 -3.81 2.82 -7.32
C HIS A 44 -4.07 4.00 -6.39
N THR A 45 -3.86 3.84 -5.08
CA THR A 45 -4.15 4.86 -4.07
C THR A 45 -3.34 6.15 -4.27
N VAL A 46 -2.08 6.03 -4.67
CA VAL A 46 -1.17 7.17 -4.80
C VAL A 46 -1.32 7.88 -6.14
N THR A 47 -1.30 7.14 -7.26
CA THR A 47 -1.31 7.71 -8.60
C THR A 47 -2.72 7.91 -9.16
N GLY A 48 -3.67 7.09 -8.74
CA GLY A 48 -5.01 7.01 -9.33
C GLY A 48 -5.09 6.12 -10.58
N ASP A 49 -3.95 5.73 -11.14
CA ASP A 49 -3.86 4.93 -12.36
C ASP A 49 -4.30 3.49 -12.14
N PRO A 50 -4.81 2.82 -13.17
CA PRO A 50 -5.06 1.39 -13.12
C PRO A 50 -3.79 0.61 -12.76
N THR A 51 -3.91 -0.35 -11.88
CA THR A 51 -2.79 -1.19 -11.46
C THR A 51 -3.24 -2.62 -11.18
N TRP A 52 -2.38 -3.57 -11.52
CA TRP A 52 -2.62 -4.97 -11.23
C TRP A 52 -1.99 -5.37 -9.90
N ASN A 53 -2.83 -5.75 -8.93
CA ASN A 53 -2.44 -6.14 -7.58
C ASN A 53 -3.14 -7.45 -7.19
N PRO A 54 -2.56 -8.62 -7.50
CA PRO A 54 -3.16 -9.92 -7.19
C PRO A 54 -2.97 -10.25 -5.70
N LEU A 55 -3.83 -9.67 -4.86
CA LEU A 55 -3.80 -9.80 -3.41
C LEU A 55 -5.21 -10.12 -2.86
N GLY A 56 -5.27 -10.94 -1.81
CA GLY A 56 -6.52 -11.48 -1.29
C GLY A 56 -7.51 -10.43 -0.77
N LEU A 57 -7.04 -9.38 -0.09
CA LEU A 57 -7.94 -8.33 0.44
C LEU A 57 -8.58 -7.48 -0.69
N PRO A 58 -7.82 -6.94 -1.66
CA PRO A 58 -8.40 -6.27 -2.83
C PRO A 58 -9.40 -7.15 -3.58
N ALA A 59 -9.06 -8.42 -3.82
CA ALA A 59 -9.94 -9.38 -4.50
C ALA A 59 -11.27 -9.57 -3.77
N ASN A 60 -11.23 -9.77 -2.44
CA ASN A 60 -12.42 -9.94 -1.62
C ASN A 60 -13.29 -8.68 -1.60
N ARG A 61 -12.68 -7.51 -1.41
CA ARG A 61 -13.37 -6.22 -1.38
C ARG A 61 -14.05 -5.90 -2.71
N ALA A 62 -13.34 -6.06 -3.83
CA ALA A 62 -13.89 -5.84 -5.16
C ALA A 62 -15.04 -6.80 -5.47
N GLY A 63 -14.91 -8.09 -5.13
CA GLY A 63 -15.99 -9.06 -5.32
C GLY A 63 -17.25 -8.71 -4.54
N ARG A 64 -17.12 -8.21 -3.31
CA ARG A 64 -18.27 -7.73 -2.51
C ARG A 64 -18.94 -6.51 -3.14
N ALA A 65 -18.15 -5.51 -3.56
CA ALA A 65 -18.65 -4.29 -4.19
C ALA A 65 -19.37 -4.60 -5.51
N ILE A 66 -18.81 -5.49 -6.33
CA ILE A 66 -19.50 -5.95 -7.57
C ILE A 66 -20.80 -6.68 -7.23
N GLY A 67 -20.81 -7.56 -6.23
CA GLY A 67 -22.02 -8.25 -5.79
C GLY A 67 -23.12 -7.28 -5.37
N ALA A 68 -22.79 -6.22 -4.62
CA ALA A 68 -23.71 -5.15 -4.25
C ALA A 68 -24.21 -4.39 -5.49
N THR A 69 -23.30 -4.04 -6.40
CA THR A 69 -23.63 -3.33 -7.66
C THR A 69 -24.60 -4.12 -8.52
N VAL A 70 -24.35 -5.42 -8.70
CA VAL A 70 -25.25 -6.33 -9.44
C VAL A 70 -26.59 -6.49 -8.73
N GLY A 71 -26.60 -6.44 -7.39
CA GLY A 71 -27.81 -6.45 -6.56
C GLY A 71 -28.60 -5.13 -6.56
N GLY A 72 -28.20 -4.13 -7.35
CA GLY A 72 -28.88 -2.84 -7.46
C GLY A 72 -28.44 -1.79 -6.42
N GLN A 73 -27.36 -2.04 -5.69
CA GLN A 73 -26.76 -1.10 -4.74
C GLN A 73 -25.32 -0.80 -5.18
N PRO A 74 -25.09 0.15 -6.10
CA PRO A 74 -23.77 0.46 -6.62
C PRO A 74 -22.79 0.82 -5.50
N GLU A 75 -21.70 0.06 -5.37
CA GLU A 75 -20.64 0.26 -4.41
C GLU A 75 -19.29 0.31 -5.15
N PRO A 76 -18.40 1.28 -4.86
CA PRO A 76 -17.10 1.36 -5.49
C PRO A 76 -16.18 0.24 -4.99
N ILE A 77 -15.38 -0.35 -5.90
CA ILE A 77 -14.39 -1.39 -5.56
C ILE A 77 -13.25 -0.87 -4.69
N GLY A 78 -13.10 0.48 -4.62
CA GLY A 78 -12.07 1.15 -3.86
C GLY A 78 -10.71 1.17 -4.56
N ARG A 79 -9.71 1.73 -3.86
CA ARG A 79 -8.33 1.85 -4.35
C ARG A 79 -7.41 0.83 -3.68
N VAL A 80 -6.25 0.57 -4.29
CA VAL A 80 -5.25 -0.35 -3.77
C VAL A 80 -3.89 0.33 -3.64
N SER A 81 -3.18 0.04 -2.56
CA SER A 81 -1.80 0.52 -2.33
C SER A 81 -0.77 -0.60 -2.53
N GLY A 82 -1.18 -1.80 -2.91
CA GLY A 82 -0.31 -2.95 -3.01
C GLY A 82 0.29 -3.37 -1.66
N THR A 83 -0.45 -3.17 -0.56
CA THR A 83 -0.01 -3.55 0.77
C THR A 83 0.13 -5.05 0.87
N ALA A 84 1.34 -5.51 1.19
CA ALA A 84 1.67 -6.93 1.29
C ALA A 84 2.59 -7.18 2.48
N MET A 85 2.41 -8.33 3.11
CA MET A 85 3.24 -8.82 4.20
C MET A 85 3.75 -10.21 3.85
N VAL A 86 4.98 -10.50 4.26
CA VAL A 86 5.58 -11.83 4.11
C VAL A 86 6.41 -12.15 5.34
N LYS A 87 6.40 -13.42 5.73
CA LYS A 87 7.30 -13.95 6.74
C LYS A 87 8.20 -15.02 6.09
N ALA A 88 9.51 -14.84 6.23
CA ALA A 88 10.52 -15.79 5.78
C ALA A 88 11.38 -16.17 7.00
N PHE A 89 11.19 -17.37 7.50
CA PHE A 89 11.75 -17.81 8.78
C PHE A 89 11.34 -16.86 9.92
N ASP A 90 12.29 -16.19 10.57
CA ASP A 90 12.02 -15.23 11.64
C ASP A 90 11.88 -13.79 11.10
N LEU A 91 12.22 -13.56 9.83
CA LEU A 91 12.16 -12.24 9.22
C LEU A 91 10.74 -11.93 8.76
N GLU A 92 10.22 -10.81 9.20
CA GLU A 92 8.95 -10.23 8.78
C GLU A 92 9.20 -9.03 7.88
N CYS A 93 8.51 -8.97 6.75
CA CYS A 93 8.61 -7.87 5.80
C CYS A 93 7.20 -7.37 5.47
N GLY A 94 7.02 -6.06 5.46
CA GLY A 94 5.82 -5.39 4.98
C GLY A 94 6.16 -4.32 3.95
N ARG A 95 5.29 -4.12 2.95
CA ARG A 95 5.42 -3.01 1.98
C ARG A 95 4.07 -2.45 1.60
N THR A 96 4.03 -1.18 1.20
CA THR A 96 2.83 -0.51 0.70
C THR A 96 3.19 0.70 -0.15
N GLY A 97 2.34 1.08 -1.10
CA GLY A 97 2.54 2.25 -1.97
C GLY A 97 3.66 2.07 -2.99
N ILE A 98 4.30 3.17 -3.36
CA ILE A 98 5.37 3.25 -4.34
C ILE A 98 6.70 3.42 -3.62
N LEU A 99 7.62 2.50 -3.83
CA LEU A 99 8.98 2.51 -3.31
C LEU A 99 10.01 2.71 -4.43
N ASP A 100 9.65 2.34 -5.64
CA ASP A 100 10.47 2.49 -6.82
C ASP A 100 10.43 3.95 -7.27
N HIS A 101 11.60 4.60 -7.29
CA HIS A 101 11.75 6.00 -7.66
C HIS A 101 11.45 6.25 -9.14
N ASP A 102 11.77 5.31 -10.03
CA ASP A 102 11.51 5.51 -11.47
C ASP A 102 10.00 5.46 -11.73
N ARG A 103 9.29 4.51 -11.13
CA ARG A 103 7.83 4.47 -11.16
C ARG A 103 7.18 5.72 -10.53
N ALA A 104 7.76 6.26 -9.46
CA ALA A 104 7.27 7.50 -8.86
C ALA A 104 7.45 8.70 -9.81
N ARG A 105 8.61 8.79 -10.50
CA ARG A 105 8.86 9.84 -11.50
C ARG A 105 7.95 9.73 -12.71
N GLU A 106 7.71 8.51 -13.20
CA GLU A 106 6.75 8.26 -14.29
C GLU A 106 5.34 8.73 -13.92
N ALA A 107 4.96 8.63 -12.63
CA ALA A 107 3.70 9.15 -12.11
C ALA A 107 3.72 10.65 -11.77
N GLY A 108 4.80 11.37 -12.09
CA GLY A 108 4.92 12.83 -11.94
C GLY A 108 5.36 13.32 -10.57
N PHE A 109 5.94 12.45 -9.72
CA PHE A 109 6.48 12.84 -8.40
C PHE A 109 8.00 13.06 -8.44
N ASP A 110 8.52 13.86 -7.49
CA ASP A 110 9.95 13.93 -7.17
C ASP A 110 10.25 13.08 -5.92
N PRO A 111 10.55 11.77 -6.07
CA PRO A 111 10.66 10.87 -4.94
C PRO A 111 11.94 11.09 -4.15
N VAL A 112 11.79 11.11 -2.82
CA VAL A 112 12.87 11.05 -1.85
C VAL A 112 12.56 9.94 -0.85
N SER A 113 13.59 9.21 -0.41
CA SER A 113 13.44 8.12 0.55
C SER A 113 14.47 8.23 1.66
N GLU A 114 14.04 7.86 2.86
CA GLU A 114 14.93 7.69 4.00
C GLU A 114 14.72 6.31 4.64
N THR A 115 15.80 5.75 5.14
CA THR A 115 15.79 4.46 5.84
C THR A 115 16.37 4.64 7.24
N VAL A 116 15.63 4.17 8.23
CA VAL A 116 16.06 4.18 9.62
C VAL A 116 15.96 2.80 10.24
N THR A 117 16.81 2.51 11.22
CA THR A 117 16.71 1.33 12.07
C THR A 117 16.49 1.77 13.51
N ALA A 118 15.44 1.27 14.14
CA ALA A 118 15.07 1.58 15.53
C ALA A 118 14.57 0.31 16.25
N GLY A 119 14.42 0.39 17.57
CA GLY A 119 13.91 -0.74 18.35
C GLY A 119 12.44 -1.04 18.07
N SER A 120 12.09 -2.32 18.03
CA SER A 120 10.69 -2.77 17.88
C SER A 120 9.83 -2.41 19.10
N ARG A 121 10.45 -2.31 20.29
CA ARG A 121 9.87 -1.96 21.58
C ARG A 121 10.90 -1.29 22.47
N SER A 122 10.52 -0.93 23.71
CA SER A 122 11.47 -0.34 24.69
C SER A 122 12.65 -1.26 24.91
N GLY A 123 13.88 -0.74 24.76
CA GLY A 123 15.12 -1.55 24.74
C GLY A 123 15.40 -2.33 26.03
N TYR A 124 14.83 -1.92 27.16
CA TYR A 124 14.91 -2.66 28.44
C TYR A 124 13.86 -3.76 28.55
N TYR A 125 12.90 -3.84 27.61
CA TYR A 125 11.86 -4.87 27.64
C TYR A 125 12.35 -6.13 26.89
N PRO A 126 12.15 -7.34 27.47
CA PRO A 126 12.64 -8.57 26.84
C PRO A 126 12.08 -8.80 25.43
N GLY A 127 12.92 -9.25 24.52
CA GLY A 127 12.57 -9.55 23.14
C GLY A 127 12.55 -8.30 22.23
N ALA A 128 13.09 -7.17 22.67
CA ALA A 128 13.35 -6.04 21.79
C ALA A 128 14.29 -6.46 20.65
N ALA A 129 13.93 -6.09 19.42
CA ALA A 129 14.71 -6.38 18.21
C ALA A 129 14.80 -5.13 17.33
N GLU A 130 15.67 -5.15 16.36
CA GLU A 130 15.77 -4.07 15.37
C GLU A 130 14.62 -4.15 14.35
N THR A 131 14.12 -2.98 13.98
CA THR A 131 13.13 -2.79 12.92
C THR A 131 13.65 -1.71 11.98
N THR A 132 13.83 -2.06 10.72
CA THR A 132 14.24 -1.14 9.65
C THR A 132 13.00 -0.67 8.90
N VAL A 133 12.84 0.64 8.80
CA VAL A 133 11.73 1.30 8.11
C VAL A 133 12.30 2.19 7.01
N THR A 134 11.81 2.00 5.78
CA THR A 134 12.03 2.92 4.67
C THR A 134 10.73 3.60 4.34
N LEU A 135 10.72 4.93 4.26
CA LEU A 135 9.59 5.71 3.75
C LEU A 135 10.01 6.46 2.50
N THR A 136 9.08 6.59 1.55
CA THR A 136 9.23 7.37 0.32
C THR A 136 8.17 8.45 0.27
N ALA A 137 8.56 9.66 -0.08
CA ALA A 137 7.66 10.81 -0.23
C ALA A 137 7.98 11.58 -1.51
N ASP A 138 7.03 12.40 -1.92
CA ASP A 138 7.22 13.43 -2.93
C ASP A 138 7.87 14.67 -2.29
N ARG A 139 9.03 15.07 -2.79
CA ARG A 139 9.81 16.19 -2.25
C ARG A 139 9.06 17.52 -2.33
N ASP A 140 8.33 17.73 -3.44
CA ASP A 140 7.67 19.00 -3.71
C ASP A 140 6.48 19.25 -2.79
N THR A 141 5.72 18.20 -2.48
CA THR A 141 4.46 18.32 -1.72
C THR A 141 4.55 17.78 -0.30
N GLY A 142 5.59 17.00 0.01
CA GLY A 142 5.70 16.22 1.24
C GLY A 142 4.72 15.05 1.33
N ARG A 143 3.99 14.71 0.26
CA ARG A 143 3.02 13.62 0.23
C ARG A 143 3.72 12.28 0.43
N LEU A 144 3.21 11.45 1.33
CA LEU A 144 3.68 10.08 1.48
C LEU A 144 3.34 9.26 0.21
N LEU A 145 4.33 8.59 -0.37
CA LEU A 145 4.18 7.75 -1.56
C LEU A 145 4.21 6.26 -1.24
N GLY A 146 4.97 5.85 -0.22
CA GLY A 146 5.08 4.45 0.14
C GLY A 146 6.00 4.19 1.33
N GLY A 147 6.12 2.91 1.69
CA GLY A 147 7.04 2.48 2.71
C GLY A 147 7.24 0.96 2.74
N SER A 148 8.35 0.56 3.32
CA SER A 148 8.65 -0.84 3.65
C SER A 148 9.20 -0.97 5.06
N ILE A 149 8.92 -2.09 5.70
CA ILE A 149 9.34 -2.38 7.06
C ILE A 149 9.88 -3.81 7.11
N VAL A 150 11.03 -3.98 7.75
CA VAL A 150 11.69 -5.28 7.90
C VAL A 150 12.19 -5.44 9.33
N GLY A 151 12.00 -6.61 9.93
CA GLY A 151 12.46 -6.93 11.27
C GLY A 151 12.01 -8.31 11.71
N THR A 152 12.26 -8.67 12.96
CA THR A 152 11.92 -10.00 13.50
C THR A 152 10.88 -9.97 14.62
N ASP A 153 10.45 -8.77 15.03
CA ASP A 153 9.46 -8.58 16.10
C ASP A 153 8.36 -7.61 15.64
N ARG A 154 7.23 -8.16 15.19
CA ARG A 154 6.02 -7.42 14.79
C ARG A 154 6.30 -6.34 13.72
N ALA A 155 7.31 -6.55 12.90
CA ALA A 155 7.73 -5.59 11.88
C ALA A 155 6.67 -5.47 10.78
N ALA A 156 6.22 -6.60 10.24
CA ALA A 156 5.28 -6.60 9.09
C ALA A 156 3.97 -5.90 9.40
N VAL A 157 3.39 -6.08 10.61
CA VAL A 157 2.09 -5.48 10.95
C VAL A 157 2.13 -3.94 11.08
N ARG A 158 3.31 -3.36 11.32
CA ARG A 158 3.46 -1.90 11.32
C ARG A 158 3.23 -1.25 9.96
N ILE A 159 3.29 -2.02 8.88
CA ILE A 159 3.02 -1.49 7.54
C ILE A 159 1.58 -0.97 7.41
N ASP A 160 0.64 -1.46 8.22
CA ASP A 160 -0.75 -1.00 8.22
C ASP A 160 -0.87 0.47 8.66
N THR A 161 0.03 0.97 9.50
CA THR A 161 0.13 2.40 9.83
C THR A 161 0.45 3.22 8.58
N VAL A 162 1.43 2.78 7.80
CA VAL A 162 1.82 3.44 6.54
C VAL A 162 0.70 3.34 5.50
N ALA A 163 0.08 2.16 5.38
CA ALA A 163 -1.04 1.94 4.45
C ALA A 163 -2.26 2.82 4.79
N THR A 164 -2.56 2.98 6.08
CA THR A 164 -3.63 3.88 6.55
C THR A 164 -3.31 5.34 6.24
N ALA A 165 -2.07 5.77 6.47
CA ALA A 165 -1.61 7.11 6.14
C ALA A 165 -1.71 7.39 4.64
N LEU A 166 -1.32 6.44 3.78
CA LEU A 166 -1.50 6.52 2.33
C LEU A 166 -2.97 6.64 1.93
N GLY A 167 -3.83 5.81 2.53
CA GLY A 167 -5.28 5.84 2.29
C GLY A 167 -5.91 7.18 2.67
N GLY A 168 -5.40 7.83 3.71
CA GLY A 168 -5.79 9.16 4.15
C GLY A 168 -5.14 10.31 3.37
N GLY A 169 -4.21 10.02 2.45
CA GLY A 169 -3.48 11.03 1.69
C GLY A 169 -2.53 11.90 2.54
N LEU A 170 -2.02 11.37 3.66
CA LEU A 170 -1.19 12.11 4.60
C LEU A 170 0.14 12.54 3.96
N ARG A 171 0.60 13.71 4.40
CA ARG A 171 1.99 14.14 4.21
C ARG A 171 2.88 13.54 5.31
N VAL A 172 4.18 13.47 5.04
CA VAL A 172 5.16 12.94 6.00
C VAL A 172 5.15 13.73 7.32
N ALA A 173 5.02 15.06 7.26
CA ALA A 173 4.92 15.91 8.44
C ALA A 173 3.66 15.65 9.29
N GLU A 174 2.58 15.17 8.67
CA GLU A 174 1.36 14.77 9.36
C GLU A 174 1.51 13.37 9.96
N LEU A 175 2.17 12.44 9.26
CA LEU A 175 2.49 11.12 9.77
C LEU A 175 3.42 11.20 10.99
N GLU A 176 4.44 12.06 10.97
CA GLU A 176 5.35 12.30 12.11
C GLU A 176 4.61 12.65 13.40
N ARG A 177 3.48 13.33 13.29
CA ARG A 177 2.67 13.85 14.42
C ARG A 177 1.54 12.95 14.85
N GLN A 178 1.41 11.75 14.27
CA GLN A 178 0.34 10.84 14.66
C GLN A 178 0.52 10.34 16.09
N ASP A 179 -0.59 10.29 16.82
CA ASP A 179 -0.65 9.76 18.19
C ASP A 179 -0.73 8.21 18.14
N LEU A 180 0.43 7.57 17.96
CA LEU A 180 0.53 6.11 17.94
C LEU A 180 0.64 5.55 19.37
N GLY A 181 0.07 4.38 19.59
CA GLY A 181 0.04 3.74 20.90
C GLY A 181 1.44 3.35 21.40
N TYR A 182 1.74 3.72 22.64
CA TYR A 182 2.96 3.35 23.34
C TYR A 182 2.66 2.53 24.60
N ALA A 183 3.38 1.42 24.73
CA ALA A 183 3.68 0.80 26.01
C ALA A 183 4.94 -0.08 25.84
N PRO A 184 5.77 -0.28 26.89
CA PRO A 184 7.07 -0.96 26.77
C PRO A 184 7.05 -2.31 26.05
N PRO A 185 6.01 -3.18 26.19
CA PRO A 185 5.93 -4.46 25.49
C PRO A 185 5.61 -4.35 23.98
N PHE A 186 5.11 -3.22 23.51
CA PHE A 186 4.50 -3.10 22.16
C PHE A 186 5.26 -2.16 21.24
N SER A 187 5.75 -1.03 21.76
CA SER A 187 6.44 -0.01 20.98
C SER A 187 7.40 0.77 21.88
N PRO A 188 8.48 1.36 21.37
CA PRO A 188 9.18 2.45 22.05
C PRO A 188 8.30 3.72 22.04
N VAL A 189 8.67 4.74 22.82
CA VAL A 189 7.95 6.03 22.88
C VAL A 189 7.80 6.64 21.48
N TRP A 190 8.83 6.55 20.66
CA TRP A 190 8.80 6.89 19.24
C TRP A 190 8.79 5.60 18.43
N ASP A 191 7.64 5.26 17.88
CA ASP A 191 7.53 4.10 16.98
C ASP A 191 8.50 4.25 15.79
N PRO A 192 9.13 3.16 15.31
CA PRO A 192 10.03 3.20 14.15
C PRO A 192 9.46 3.93 12.92
N VAL A 193 8.14 3.87 12.69
CA VAL A 193 7.48 4.59 11.59
C VAL A 193 7.54 6.11 11.83
N LEU A 194 7.32 6.57 13.07
CA LEU A 194 7.41 8.00 13.40
C LEU A 194 8.86 8.50 13.32
N VAL A 195 9.84 7.68 13.72
CA VAL A 195 11.26 8.00 13.56
C VAL A 195 11.62 8.18 12.08
N ALA A 196 11.18 7.25 11.23
CA ALA A 196 11.39 7.34 9.78
C ALA A 196 10.72 8.58 9.18
N ALA A 197 9.48 8.87 9.57
CA ALA A 197 8.77 10.06 9.13
C ALA A 197 9.50 11.35 9.53
N LYS A 198 10.02 11.43 10.75
CA LYS A 198 10.80 12.57 11.25
C LYS A 198 12.08 12.78 10.44
N VAL A 199 12.84 11.72 10.17
CA VAL A 199 14.08 11.81 9.39
C VAL A 199 13.79 12.23 7.96
N LEU A 200 12.79 11.61 7.32
CA LEU A 200 12.38 11.96 5.95
C LEU A 200 11.85 13.39 5.85
N ASN A 201 11.06 13.85 6.82
CA ASN A 201 10.58 15.23 6.86
C ASN A 201 11.75 16.24 6.98
N GLY A 202 12.74 15.92 7.81
CA GLY A 202 13.94 16.73 7.96
C GLY A 202 14.84 16.79 6.72
N SER A 203 14.89 15.73 5.90
CA SER A 203 15.69 15.70 4.67
C SER A 203 15.04 16.44 3.49
N MET A 204 13.78 16.82 3.62
CA MET A 204 13.04 17.62 2.63
C MET A 204 13.00 19.13 2.96
N ALA A 205 13.48 19.54 4.15
CA ALA A 205 13.43 20.93 4.64
C ALA A 205 14.48 21.85 4.00
#